data_2181e2ba63bda496e2cb8cf198c4e7eb
#
_entry.id   2181e2ba63bda496e2cb8cf198c4e7eb
#
_cell.length_a   1.000
_cell.length_b   1.000
_cell.length_c   1.000
_cell.angle_alpha   90.00
_cell.angle_beta   90.00
_cell.angle_gamma   90.00
#
_symmetry.space_group_name_H-M   'P 1'
#
loop_
_entity.id
_entity.type
_entity.pdbx_description
1 polymer ?
#
loop_
_entity_poly.entity_id
_entity_poly.type
_entity_poly.pdbx_seq_one_letter_code
_entity_poly.pdbx_strand_id
1 'polypeptide(L)'
;MRSCRQYIILLLLLLSGMIAAAQNPNNLIATRTQLVLLVDLNSPKNYLDSIFKKAAISNVNINNFIKGDFSVLTKDGWVEAKRQKNIVQFNRPLKDLKANPPENPFVVTNDIIKNEPRHGYMDNAVYGVNKFINVTVYELPSGLTRFNLPGYLNARRVFLSGGFNDWSTLKGKMTKTATGWFIDIKLPSGGWMYKFIINSDWTLDPNNSIQMGDGGGNTNSVYYKYNYTFKLHGFSTAKKITLVGSFNSWKNNELIFEKKGDAWELPLYLSEGMHSYRFIIDGRSIPDPANPDKYKDSDGLLSSVLNIGETVYFKLNGYTNAKNVYVAGSFNSWEQGKISMKKTTDGWSVPLILPAGNYDYKFIVDGEWITDPQNPVSDVESKQLNSFIAVKPNHTFNLIGYSSAKTVILSGSFNNWKQNGYRLGNNGSQWSISLHLEPGKCLYKFIVDDKWILDPGNKQWEQNQFGTGNSVLWIDR
;
A
#
# COMPACT_ATOMS: atom_id res chain seq x y z
N MET A 1 41.44 13.28 4.82
CA MET A 1 40.97 14.42 4.01
C MET A 1 40.43 14.09 2.59
N ARG A 2 40.34 12.81 2.19
CA ARG A 2 39.79 12.38 0.89
C ARG A 2 38.30 11.90 0.96
N SER A 3 37.77 11.61 2.13
CA SER A 3 36.38 11.10 2.28
C SER A 3 35.30 12.19 2.28
N CYS A 4 35.63 13.41 2.72
CA CYS A 4 34.65 14.50 2.79
C CYS A 4 34.25 15.09 1.42
N ARG A 5 35.13 14.94 0.40
CA ARG A 5 34.83 15.43 -0.97
C ARG A 5 33.86 14.50 -1.73
N GLN A 6 33.83 13.21 -1.41
CA GLN A 6 32.89 12.27 -2.06
C GLN A 6 31.45 12.44 -1.57
N TYR A 7 31.25 12.78 -0.29
CA TYR A 7 29.90 13.01 0.24
C TYR A 7 29.30 14.35 -0.23
N ILE A 8 30.13 15.36 -0.47
CA ILE A 8 29.68 16.63 -1.04
C ILE A 8 29.28 16.46 -2.52
N ILE A 9 29.96 15.57 -3.26
CA ILE A 9 29.63 15.26 -4.66
C ILE A 9 28.37 14.39 -4.74
N LEU A 10 28.13 13.49 -3.79
CA LEU A 10 26.90 12.68 -3.74
C LEU A 10 25.67 13.52 -3.32
N LEU A 11 25.85 14.48 -2.40
CA LEU A 11 24.79 15.43 -2.03
C LEU A 11 24.49 16.44 -3.15
N LEU A 12 25.48 16.80 -3.95
CA LEU A 12 25.32 17.60 -5.16
C LEU A 12 24.69 16.81 -6.31
N LEU A 13 24.90 15.48 -6.40
CA LEU A 13 24.25 14.62 -7.38
C LEU A 13 22.78 14.31 -7.03
N LEU A 14 22.39 14.24 -5.76
CA LEU A 14 20.98 14.17 -5.34
C LEU A 14 20.26 15.52 -5.56
N LEU A 15 20.97 16.64 -5.43
CA LEU A 15 20.46 17.96 -5.81
C LEU A 15 20.52 18.17 -7.34
N SER A 16 21.46 17.55 -8.06
CA SER A 16 21.55 17.62 -9.52
C SER A 16 20.54 16.71 -10.21
N GLY A 17 20.06 15.65 -9.57
CA GLY A 17 18.91 14.86 -10.05
C GLY A 17 17.61 15.66 -10.08
N MET A 18 17.42 16.61 -9.16
CA MET A 18 16.34 17.60 -9.22
C MET A 18 16.58 18.75 -10.21
N ILE A 19 17.84 19.01 -10.58
CA ILE A 19 18.21 20.09 -11.51
C ILE A 19 18.39 19.56 -12.94
N ALA A 20 18.71 18.28 -13.13
CA ALA A 20 18.89 17.69 -14.48
C ALA A 20 17.57 17.33 -15.19
N ALA A 21 16.42 17.37 -14.50
CA ALA A 21 15.11 17.45 -15.15
C ALA A 21 14.80 18.87 -15.66
N ALA A 22 15.66 19.83 -15.38
CA ALA A 22 15.48 21.25 -15.67
C ALA A 22 16.07 21.67 -17.00
N GLN A 23 15.53 21.17 -18.09
CA GLN A 23 15.48 22.01 -19.28
C GLN A 23 14.55 23.22 -19.05
N ASN A 24 13.84 23.26 -17.90
CA ASN A 24 12.93 24.34 -17.54
C ASN A 24 12.74 24.40 -16.01
N PRO A 25 13.47 25.31 -15.30
CA PRO A 25 13.42 25.40 -13.84
C PRO A 25 12.08 25.87 -13.29
N ASN A 26 11.17 26.31 -14.12
CA ASN A 26 9.88 26.86 -13.74
C ASN A 26 8.81 25.78 -13.85
N ASN A 27 8.44 25.16 -12.73
CA ASN A 27 7.45 24.09 -12.69
C ASN A 27 6.43 24.31 -11.59
N LEU A 28 5.18 23.99 -11.90
CA LEU A 28 4.13 23.79 -10.92
C LEU A 28 3.96 22.28 -10.72
N ILE A 29 4.16 21.84 -9.48
CA ILE A 29 4.15 20.44 -9.09
C ILE A 29 3.12 20.25 -8.01
N ALA A 30 2.26 19.25 -8.10
CA ALA A 30 1.46 18.81 -6.97
C ALA A 30 2.13 17.61 -6.30
N THR A 31 2.41 17.78 -5.01
CA THR A 31 2.72 16.66 -4.13
C THR A 31 1.42 16.17 -3.48
N ARG A 32 1.50 15.15 -2.66
CA ARG A 32 0.37 14.60 -1.92
C ARG A 32 -0.34 15.62 -1.01
N THR A 33 0.40 16.57 -0.44
CA THR A 33 -0.10 17.47 0.60
C THR A 33 -0.07 18.94 0.20
N GLN A 34 0.65 19.29 -0.87
CA GLN A 34 0.86 20.67 -1.25
C GLN A 34 1.17 20.84 -2.73
N LEU A 35 0.88 22.03 -3.24
CA LEU A 35 1.44 22.49 -4.50
C LEU A 35 2.83 23.08 -4.24
N VAL A 36 3.74 22.83 -5.18
CA VAL A 36 5.10 23.39 -5.20
C VAL A 36 5.26 24.14 -6.50
N LEU A 37 5.58 25.42 -6.40
CA LEU A 37 5.88 26.29 -7.53
C LEU A 37 7.38 26.64 -7.49
N LEU A 38 8.11 26.20 -8.50
CA LEU A 38 9.51 26.54 -8.71
C LEU A 38 9.58 27.67 -9.75
N VAL A 39 10.26 28.77 -9.41
CA VAL A 39 10.38 29.93 -10.28
C VAL A 39 11.85 30.35 -10.36
N ASP A 40 12.40 30.39 -11.58
CA ASP A 40 13.67 31.06 -11.84
C ASP A 40 13.41 32.54 -12.17
N LEU A 41 13.87 33.43 -11.31
CA LEU A 41 13.71 34.87 -11.45
C LEU A 41 14.37 35.46 -12.69
N ASN A 42 15.30 34.72 -13.32
CA ASN A 42 15.93 35.11 -14.59
C ASN A 42 15.14 34.70 -15.82
N SER A 43 14.02 34.00 -15.66
CA SER A 43 13.23 33.59 -16.80
C SER A 43 12.59 34.74 -17.54
N PRO A 44 12.35 34.60 -18.85
CA PRO A 44 11.63 35.61 -19.63
C PRO A 44 10.26 35.92 -19.03
N LYS A 45 9.87 37.20 -19.06
CA LYS A 45 8.62 37.67 -18.43
C LYS A 45 7.37 36.98 -18.94
N ASN A 46 7.28 36.75 -20.26
CA ASN A 46 6.16 36.03 -20.87
C ASN A 46 6.06 34.57 -20.38
N TYR A 47 7.20 33.98 -20.05
CA TYR A 47 7.25 32.64 -19.52
C TYR A 47 6.79 32.62 -18.03
N LEU A 48 7.24 33.57 -17.23
CA LEU A 48 6.75 33.74 -15.86
C LEU A 48 5.24 33.97 -15.79
N ASP A 49 4.71 34.81 -16.68
CA ASP A 49 3.26 35.06 -16.81
C ASP A 49 2.49 33.76 -17.13
N SER A 50 3.04 32.95 -18.03
CA SER A 50 2.48 31.63 -18.37
C SER A 50 2.41 30.71 -17.16
N ILE A 51 3.43 30.69 -16.31
CA ILE A 51 3.48 29.85 -15.10
C ILE A 51 2.47 30.32 -14.05
N PHE A 52 2.39 31.62 -13.81
CA PHE A 52 1.42 32.17 -12.87
C PHE A 52 -0.01 31.91 -13.34
N LYS A 53 -0.30 32.01 -14.63
CA LYS A 53 -1.59 31.60 -15.18
C LYS A 53 -1.88 30.11 -14.94
N LYS A 54 -0.90 29.24 -15.16
CA LYS A 54 -1.04 27.79 -14.87
C LYS A 54 -1.26 27.52 -13.37
N ALA A 55 -0.64 28.30 -12.52
CA ALA A 55 -0.83 28.21 -11.06
C ALA A 55 -2.10 28.92 -10.57
N ALA A 56 -2.94 29.43 -11.46
CA ALA A 56 -4.13 30.23 -11.18
C ALA A 56 -3.84 31.46 -10.28
N ILE A 57 -2.64 32.02 -10.44
CA ILE A 57 -2.23 33.25 -9.71
C ILE A 57 -2.44 34.44 -10.66
N SER A 58 -3.37 35.32 -10.32
CA SER A 58 -3.69 36.51 -11.08
C SER A 58 -3.01 37.77 -10.52
N ASN A 59 -2.91 38.80 -11.34
CA ASN A 59 -2.44 40.14 -10.94
C ASN A 59 -1.00 40.21 -10.42
N VAL A 60 -0.12 39.32 -10.89
CA VAL A 60 1.31 39.36 -10.54
C VAL A 60 1.99 40.46 -11.37
N ASN A 61 2.53 41.46 -10.67
CA ASN A 61 3.45 42.42 -11.31
C ASN A 61 4.84 41.76 -11.44
N ILE A 62 5.11 41.18 -12.65
CA ILE A 62 6.33 40.44 -12.90
C ILE A 62 7.61 41.24 -12.64
N ASN A 63 7.59 42.57 -12.91
CA ASN A 63 8.73 43.43 -12.64
C ASN A 63 9.05 43.56 -11.16
N ASN A 64 8.03 43.59 -10.32
CA ASN A 64 8.22 43.63 -8.86
C ASN A 64 8.57 42.24 -8.33
N PHE A 65 7.94 41.20 -8.89
CA PHE A 65 8.21 39.83 -8.50
C PHE A 65 9.67 39.45 -8.67
N ILE A 66 10.29 39.71 -9.83
CA ILE A 66 11.71 39.41 -10.05
C ILE A 66 12.66 40.22 -9.15
N LYS A 67 12.19 41.34 -8.60
CA LYS A 67 12.92 42.12 -7.58
C LYS A 67 12.70 41.62 -6.14
N GLY A 68 11.87 40.58 -5.96
CA GLY A 68 11.63 39.93 -4.67
C GLY A 68 10.32 40.32 -3.97
N ASP A 69 9.42 41.01 -4.64
CA ASP A 69 8.07 41.26 -4.12
C ASP A 69 7.14 40.10 -4.40
N PHE A 70 6.97 39.25 -3.39
CA PHE A 70 6.13 38.04 -3.45
C PHE A 70 4.77 38.22 -2.76
N SER A 71 4.39 39.45 -2.46
CA SER A 71 3.18 39.79 -1.69
C SER A 71 1.89 39.20 -2.30
N VAL A 72 1.78 39.14 -3.61
CA VAL A 72 0.63 38.56 -4.31
C VAL A 72 0.53 37.06 -4.07
N LEU A 73 1.66 36.34 -4.11
CA LEU A 73 1.70 34.92 -3.84
C LEU A 73 1.35 34.62 -2.38
N THR A 74 1.89 35.43 -1.46
CA THR A 74 1.63 35.25 -0.02
C THR A 74 0.15 35.49 0.32
N LYS A 75 -0.49 36.51 -0.28
CA LYS A 75 -1.94 36.73 -0.12
C LYS A 75 -2.79 35.57 -0.64
N ASP A 76 -2.30 34.85 -1.63
CA ASP A 76 -2.97 33.68 -2.21
C ASP A 76 -2.60 32.36 -1.50
N GLY A 77 -1.92 32.43 -0.35
CA GLY A 77 -1.59 31.27 0.49
C GLY A 77 -0.32 30.52 0.09
N TRP A 78 0.50 31.07 -0.80
CA TRP A 78 1.82 30.52 -1.10
C TRP A 78 2.84 31.00 -0.10
N VAL A 79 3.70 30.12 0.38
CA VAL A 79 4.78 30.41 1.31
C VAL A 79 6.12 30.13 0.65
N GLU A 80 7.05 31.08 0.72
CA GLU A 80 8.44 30.82 0.28
C GLU A 80 9.06 29.75 1.17
N ALA A 81 9.38 28.61 0.58
CA ALA A 81 9.89 27.44 1.30
C ALA A 81 11.42 27.31 1.19
N LYS A 82 11.98 27.72 0.05
CA LYS A 82 13.43 27.60 -0.20
C LYS A 82 13.83 28.59 -1.29
N ARG A 83 15.06 29.12 -1.16
CA ARG A 83 15.70 29.95 -2.19
C ARG A 83 17.11 29.46 -2.43
N GLN A 84 17.47 29.28 -3.70
CA GLN A 84 18.82 28.93 -4.11
C GLN A 84 19.22 29.77 -5.34
N LYS A 85 20.09 30.74 -5.15
CA LYS A 85 20.43 31.73 -6.16
C LYS A 85 19.16 32.43 -6.68
N ASN A 86 18.86 32.30 -7.96
CA ASN A 86 17.72 32.91 -8.63
C ASN A 86 16.47 32.00 -8.65
N ILE A 87 16.57 30.76 -8.14
CA ILE A 87 15.43 29.83 -8.08
C ILE A 87 14.77 29.98 -6.71
N VAL A 88 13.45 30.28 -6.71
CA VAL A 88 12.62 30.37 -5.53
C VAL A 88 11.57 29.28 -5.57
N GLN A 89 11.42 28.57 -4.46
CA GLN A 89 10.36 27.59 -4.26
C GLN A 89 9.28 28.16 -3.36
N PHE A 90 8.06 28.12 -3.82
CA PHE A 90 6.86 28.41 -3.04
C PHE A 90 6.05 27.14 -2.83
N ASN A 91 5.50 26.97 -1.63
CA ASN A 91 4.62 25.85 -1.31
C ASN A 91 3.24 26.39 -0.90
N ARG A 92 2.18 25.68 -1.28
CA ARG A 92 0.80 25.95 -0.87
C ARG A 92 0.10 24.66 -0.47
N PRO A 93 -0.44 24.53 0.77
CA PRO A 93 -1.14 23.33 1.21
C PRO A 93 -2.38 23.02 0.36
N LEU A 94 -2.56 21.77 -0.07
CA LEU A 94 -3.72 21.36 -0.88
C LEU A 94 -5.04 21.51 -0.12
N LYS A 95 -5.04 21.31 1.20
CA LYS A 95 -6.23 21.47 2.06
C LYS A 95 -6.81 22.91 2.04
N ASP A 96 -5.96 23.90 1.77
CA ASP A 96 -6.34 25.30 1.76
C ASP A 96 -6.83 25.79 0.40
N LEU A 97 -6.81 24.90 -0.60
CA LEU A 97 -7.28 25.24 -1.94
C LEU A 97 -8.81 25.26 -1.95
N LYS A 98 -9.38 26.42 -2.19
CA LYS A 98 -10.79 26.52 -2.59
C LYS A 98 -10.99 25.69 -3.86
N ALA A 99 -12.16 25.11 -3.98
CA ALA A 99 -12.52 24.39 -5.19
C ALA A 99 -12.28 25.23 -6.43
N ASN A 100 -11.27 24.87 -7.22
CA ASN A 100 -11.05 25.53 -8.51
C ASN A 100 -12.19 25.19 -9.45
N PRO A 101 -12.68 26.14 -10.23
CA PRO A 101 -13.62 25.83 -11.29
C PRO A 101 -12.97 24.82 -12.26
N PRO A 102 -13.77 23.98 -12.93
CA PRO A 102 -13.28 22.95 -13.86
C PRO A 102 -12.38 23.50 -14.97
N GLU A 103 -12.48 24.78 -15.27
CA GLU A 103 -11.72 25.45 -16.33
C GLU A 103 -10.23 25.71 -15.96
N ASN A 104 -9.89 25.64 -14.68
CA ASN A 104 -8.50 25.85 -14.20
C ASN A 104 -8.07 24.77 -13.20
N PRO A 105 -8.04 23.50 -13.59
CA PRO A 105 -7.55 22.44 -12.73
C PRO A 105 -6.02 22.53 -12.58
N PHE A 106 -5.50 22.11 -11.45
CA PHE A 106 -4.06 22.07 -11.21
C PHE A 106 -3.41 21.00 -12.08
N VAL A 107 -2.42 21.40 -12.88
CA VAL A 107 -1.61 20.44 -13.64
C VAL A 107 -0.62 19.78 -12.68
N VAL A 108 -0.75 18.48 -12.50
CA VAL A 108 0.20 17.66 -11.77
C VAL A 108 1.18 17.08 -12.78
N THR A 109 2.47 17.41 -12.65
CA THR A 109 3.46 16.90 -13.58
C THR A 109 4.06 15.59 -13.13
N ASN A 110 4.30 14.67 -14.08
CA ASN A 110 4.81 13.32 -13.81
C ASN A 110 6.25 13.26 -13.31
N ASP A 111 7.02 14.35 -13.45
CA ASP A 111 8.48 14.27 -13.44
C ASP A 111 9.10 14.12 -12.05
N ILE A 112 8.33 14.25 -10.97
CA ILE A 112 8.89 14.28 -9.61
C ILE A 112 8.40 13.16 -8.72
N ILE A 113 7.41 12.38 -9.14
CA ILE A 113 6.91 11.29 -8.33
C ILE A 113 6.98 9.99 -9.11
N LYS A 114 8.18 9.56 -9.41
CA LYS A 114 8.45 8.12 -9.47
C LYS A 114 8.17 7.60 -8.06
N ASN A 115 7.52 6.45 -7.96
CA ASN A 115 7.46 5.69 -6.73
C ASN A 115 8.88 5.44 -6.25
N GLU A 116 9.49 6.41 -5.59
CA GLU A 116 10.75 6.19 -4.93
C GLU A 116 10.49 5.14 -3.85
N PRO A 117 11.31 4.09 -3.79
CA PRO A 117 11.19 3.11 -2.73
C PRO A 117 11.17 3.88 -1.40
N ARG A 118 10.09 3.75 -0.64
CA ARG A 118 10.01 4.37 0.67
C ARG A 118 11.01 3.66 1.59
N HIS A 119 12.10 4.34 1.88
CA HIS A 119 13.09 3.84 2.83
C HIS A 119 12.46 3.72 4.23
N GLY A 120 12.72 2.61 4.91
CA GLY A 120 12.23 2.40 6.28
C GLY A 120 10.83 1.78 6.40
N TYR A 121 10.30 1.18 5.33
CA TYR A 121 9.03 0.43 5.32
C TYR A 121 9.28 -1.03 4.93
N MET A 122 8.44 -1.93 5.45
CA MET A 122 8.58 -3.38 5.25
C MET A 122 7.46 -3.98 4.39
N ASP A 123 7.17 -3.33 3.27
CA ASP A 123 6.04 -3.68 2.41
C ASP A 123 6.13 -5.10 1.82
N ASN A 124 7.34 -5.64 1.67
CA ASN A 124 7.60 -6.93 1.04
C ASN A 124 8.01 -8.03 2.03
N ALA A 125 7.73 -7.86 3.33
CA ALA A 125 8.04 -8.89 4.31
C ALA A 125 7.10 -10.09 4.12
N VAL A 126 7.64 -11.23 3.71
CA VAL A 126 6.86 -12.48 3.52
C VAL A 126 6.56 -13.15 4.86
N TYR A 127 7.47 -13.13 5.80
CA TYR A 127 7.30 -13.66 7.15
C TYR A 127 8.21 -12.93 8.14
N GLY A 128 7.94 -13.12 9.42
CA GLY A 128 8.82 -12.59 10.46
C GLY A 128 8.58 -13.14 11.84
N VAL A 129 9.66 -13.26 12.61
CA VAL A 129 9.69 -13.59 14.03
C VAL A 129 10.45 -12.52 14.78
N ASN A 130 10.08 -12.28 16.04
CA ASN A 130 10.79 -11.37 16.93
C ASN A 130 11.91 -12.08 17.66
N LYS A 131 13.03 -11.40 17.86
CA LYS A 131 14.19 -11.88 18.64
C LYS A 131 14.66 -10.77 19.58
N PHE A 132 14.21 -10.83 20.82
CA PHE A 132 14.60 -9.88 21.86
C PHE A 132 15.60 -10.51 22.84
N ILE A 133 16.59 -9.73 23.28
CA ILE A 133 17.46 -10.08 24.41
C ILE A 133 16.60 -10.08 25.69
N ASN A 134 15.83 -9.01 25.88
CA ASN A 134 14.75 -8.92 26.85
C ASN A 134 13.50 -8.46 26.10
N VAL A 135 12.36 -9.07 26.37
CA VAL A 135 11.10 -8.73 25.71
C VAL A 135 10.66 -7.32 26.10
N THR A 136 10.93 -6.36 25.25
CA THR A 136 10.59 -4.94 25.44
C THR A 136 9.45 -4.48 24.58
N VAL A 137 9.09 -5.25 23.55
CA VAL A 137 7.94 -4.96 22.68
C VAL A 137 7.01 -6.15 22.68
N TYR A 138 5.75 -5.92 23.07
CA TYR A 138 4.74 -6.98 23.18
C TYR A 138 3.32 -6.44 23.02
N GLU A 139 2.38 -7.33 22.73
CA GLU A 139 0.98 -7.02 22.61
C GLU A 139 0.27 -7.05 23.98
N LEU A 140 -0.54 -6.02 24.23
CA LEU A 140 -1.39 -5.92 25.42
C LEU A 140 -2.73 -6.61 25.18
N PRO A 141 -3.45 -7.04 26.26
CA PRO A 141 -4.82 -7.59 26.12
C PRO A 141 -5.81 -6.65 25.41
N SER A 142 -5.53 -5.34 25.39
CA SER A 142 -6.30 -4.34 24.65
C SER A 142 -6.08 -4.37 23.13
N GLY A 143 -5.14 -5.18 22.62
CA GLY A 143 -4.73 -5.23 21.22
C GLY A 143 -3.75 -4.11 20.81
N LEU A 144 -3.36 -3.24 21.76
CA LEU A 144 -2.28 -2.27 21.54
C LEU A 144 -0.92 -2.96 21.67
N THR A 145 0.06 -2.47 20.93
CA THR A 145 1.46 -2.90 21.07
C THR A 145 2.19 -1.93 21.98
N ARG A 146 2.78 -2.43 23.04
CA ARG A 146 3.63 -1.66 23.96
C ARG A 146 5.07 -1.74 23.54
N PHE A 147 5.70 -0.58 23.39
CA PHE A 147 7.14 -0.43 23.24
C PHE A 147 7.72 0.13 24.53
N ASN A 148 8.64 -0.59 25.15
CA ASN A 148 9.39 -0.15 26.33
C ASN A 148 10.84 0.13 25.96
N LEU A 149 11.39 1.19 26.53
CA LEU A 149 12.80 1.50 26.51
C LEU A 149 13.31 1.58 27.94
N PRO A 150 13.87 0.50 28.50
CA PRO A 150 14.44 0.51 29.85
C PRO A 150 15.64 1.46 29.94
N GLY A 151 15.82 2.09 31.09
CA GLY A 151 16.90 3.03 31.34
C GLY A 151 16.64 4.43 30.78
N TYR A 152 17.69 5.12 30.40
CA TYR A 152 17.67 6.49 29.86
C TYR A 152 16.94 7.51 30.77
N LEU A 153 17.01 7.31 32.10
CA LEU A 153 16.28 8.11 33.09
C LEU A 153 16.69 9.59 33.09
N ASN A 154 17.89 9.90 32.61
CA ASN A 154 18.38 11.28 32.49
C ASN A 154 17.93 11.97 31.18
N ALA A 155 17.25 11.24 30.27
CA ALA A 155 16.72 11.84 29.06
C ALA A 155 15.58 12.82 29.40
N ARG A 156 15.57 13.96 28.72
CA ARG A 156 14.52 15.00 28.87
C ARG A 156 13.26 14.60 28.12
N ARG A 157 13.43 13.92 26.98
CA ARG A 157 12.35 13.48 26.11
C ARG A 157 12.77 12.26 25.30
N VAL A 158 11.83 11.36 25.06
CA VAL A 158 12.01 10.20 24.23
C VAL A 158 10.79 10.08 23.29
N PHE A 159 11.03 9.77 22.05
CA PHE A 159 10.00 9.47 21.05
C PHE A 159 10.26 8.10 20.42
N LEU A 160 9.19 7.43 20.05
CA LEU A 160 9.22 6.27 19.16
C LEU A 160 8.88 6.74 17.74
N SER A 161 9.75 6.46 16.79
CA SER A 161 9.56 6.81 15.38
C SER A 161 9.75 5.58 14.50
N GLY A 162 8.93 5.43 13.48
CA GLY A 162 8.97 4.28 12.59
C GLY A 162 8.00 4.40 11.43
N GLY A 163 7.89 3.34 10.61
CA GLY A 163 6.99 3.29 9.48
C GLY A 163 5.52 3.55 9.84
N PHE A 164 5.10 3.27 11.06
CA PHE A 164 3.74 3.47 11.56
C PHE A 164 3.36 4.94 11.85
N ASN A 165 4.30 5.85 11.87
CA ASN A 165 4.04 7.28 12.07
C ASN A 165 4.82 8.16 11.08
N ASP A 166 5.17 7.59 9.92
CA ASP A 166 5.91 8.24 8.84
C ASP A 166 7.25 8.83 9.29
N TRP A 167 7.94 8.11 10.18
CA TRP A 167 9.23 8.53 10.74
C TRP A 167 9.22 9.91 11.38
N SER A 168 8.09 10.30 11.94
CA SER A 168 7.89 11.62 12.55
C SER A 168 8.77 11.81 13.79
N THR A 169 9.46 12.95 13.86
CA THR A 169 10.22 13.37 15.04
C THR A 169 9.35 14.05 16.11
N LEU A 170 8.08 14.28 15.81
CA LEU A 170 7.13 15.02 16.68
C LEU A 170 6.01 14.13 17.21
N LYS A 171 5.65 13.05 16.47
CA LYS A 171 4.67 12.05 16.89
C LYS A 171 5.37 10.93 17.66
N GLY A 172 4.63 10.22 18.49
CA GLY A 172 5.18 9.06 19.22
C GLY A 172 5.95 9.42 20.49
N LYS A 173 5.58 10.51 21.18
CA LYS A 173 6.16 10.88 22.48
C LYS A 173 5.91 9.79 23.51
N MET A 174 6.98 9.32 24.14
CA MET A 174 6.92 8.26 25.15
C MET A 174 6.65 8.84 26.53
N THR A 175 6.04 8.02 27.39
CA THR A 175 5.77 8.33 28.79
C THR A 175 6.91 7.79 29.65
N LYS A 176 7.44 8.64 30.54
CA LYS A 176 8.50 8.29 31.49
C LYS A 176 7.95 7.49 32.67
N THR A 177 8.69 6.49 33.10
CA THR A 177 8.41 5.68 34.30
C THR A 177 9.61 5.70 35.25
N ALA A 178 9.50 5.01 36.36
CA ALA A 178 10.61 4.86 37.30
C ALA A 178 11.80 4.07 36.73
N THR A 179 11.57 3.20 35.72
CA THR A 179 12.57 2.30 35.14
C THR A 179 12.93 2.56 33.69
N GLY A 180 12.24 3.51 33.03
CA GLY A 180 12.47 3.79 31.61
C GLY A 180 11.33 4.58 30.99
N TRP A 181 11.00 4.22 29.76
CA TRP A 181 10.01 4.90 28.93
C TRP A 181 9.12 3.88 28.23
N PHE A 182 7.84 4.21 27.99
CA PHE A 182 6.94 3.37 27.21
C PHE A 182 5.97 4.19 26.36
N ILE A 183 5.43 3.51 25.35
CA ILE A 183 4.30 3.99 24.56
C ILE A 183 3.47 2.80 24.09
N ASP A 184 2.15 2.97 24.07
CA ASP A 184 1.19 2.00 23.53
C ASP A 184 0.63 2.53 22.23
N ILE A 185 0.77 1.75 21.15
CA ILE A 185 0.30 2.13 19.82
C ILE A 185 -0.52 1.01 19.19
N LYS A 186 -1.49 1.39 18.36
CA LYS A 186 -2.24 0.43 17.57
C LYS A 186 -1.46 0.13 16.29
N LEU A 187 -1.05 -1.12 16.11
CA LEU A 187 -0.41 -1.60 14.90
C LEU A 187 -1.28 -2.65 14.22
N PRO A 188 -1.47 -2.63 12.91
CA PRO A 188 -1.92 -3.79 12.15
C PRO A 188 -0.82 -4.86 12.12
N SER A 189 -1.19 -6.10 11.82
CA SER A 189 -0.23 -7.17 11.59
C SER A 189 0.71 -6.82 10.44
N GLY A 190 2.00 -7.10 10.62
CA GLY A 190 3.02 -6.69 9.65
C GLY A 190 4.41 -6.56 10.25
N GLY A 191 5.38 -6.28 9.38
CA GLY A 191 6.73 -5.88 9.78
C GLY A 191 6.82 -4.36 9.96
N TRP A 192 7.46 -3.90 11.02
CA TRP A 192 7.57 -2.49 11.37
C TRP A 192 9.01 -2.12 11.69
N MET A 193 9.62 -1.29 10.85
CA MET A 193 10.90 -0.66 11.15
C MET A 193 10.69 0.49 12.13
N TYR A 194 11.57 0.62 13.13
CA TYR A 194 11.51 1.68 14.12
C TYR A 194 12.85 2.03 14.73
N LYS A 195 12.91 3.20 15.37
CA LYS A 195 13.97 3.67 16.26
C LYS A 195 13.39 4.48 17.42
N PHE A 196 14.14 4.60 18.47
CA PHE A 196 13.91 5.60 19.50
C PHE A 196 14.62 6.91 19.15
N ILE A 197 14.04 8.05 19.52
CA ILE A 197 14.70 9.35 19.45
C ILE A 197 14.88 9.84 20.88
N ILE A 198 16.12 9.81 21.37
CA ILE A 198 16.47 10.13 22.76
C ILE A 198 17.14 11.51 22.76
N ASN A 199 16.48 12.52 23.31
CA ASN A 199 16.89 13.94 23.31
C ASN A 199 17.10 14.56 21.91
N SER A 200 17.20 13.85 20.86
CA SER A 200 17.34 14.17 19.44
C SER A 200 18.19 13.11 18.71
N ASP A 201 18.77 12.17 19.44
CA ASP A 201 19.65 11.15 18.85
C ASP A 201 18.83 9.93 18.44
N TRP A 202 18.96 9.49 17.19
CA TRP A 202 18.33 8.31 16.66
C TRP A 202 19.04 7.04 17.15
N THR A 203 18.33 6.24 17.93
CA THR A 203 18.89 5.09 18.64
C THR A 203 18.15 3.82 18.27
N LEU A 204 18.88 2.77 17.90
CA LEU A 204 18.34 1.42 17.75
C LEU A 204 17.83 0.90 19.09
N ASP A 205 16.87 -0.03 19.05
CA ASP A 205 16.44 -0.73 20.27
C ASP A 205 17.56 -1.68 20.75
N PRO A 206 18.16 -1.42 21.93
CA PRO A 206 19.27 -2.23 22.41
C PRO A 206 18.84 -3.66 22.78
N ASN A 207 17.55 -3.91 22.98
CA ASN A 207 17.02 -5.23 23.31
C ASN A 207 16.52 -6.01 22.08
N ASN A 208 16.47 -5.39 20.90
CA ASN A 208 16.01 -6.05 19.68
C ASN A 208 17.19 -6.50 18.82
N SER A 209 17.34 -7.83 18.68
CA SER A 209 18.42 -8.40 17.86
C SER A 209 18.14 -8.32 16.35
N ILE A 210 16.91 -7.99 15.94
CA ILE A 210 16.57 -7.89 14.51
C ILE A 210 16.73 -6.45 14.06
N GLN A 211 17.67 -6.27 13.17
CA GLN A 211 17.97 -4.99 12.54
C GLN A 211 18.06 -5.17 11.03
N MET A 212 17.52 -4.22 10.28
CA MET A 212 17.52 -4.26 8.82
C MET A 212 17.87 -2.89 8.25
N GLY A 213 18.60 -2.90 7.14
CA GLY A 213 18.82 -1.71 6.32
C GLY A 213 17.54 -1.27 5.64
N ASP A 214 17.32 0.04 5.55
CA ASP A 214 16.14 0.63 4.92
C ASP A 214 16.29 0.86 3.40
N GLY A 215 17.41 0.46 2.81
CA GLY A 215 17.73 0.76 1.41
C GLY A 215 18.24 2.19 1.17
N GLY A 216 18.06 3.09 2.13
CA GLY A 216 18.52 4.49 2.10
C GLY A 216 19.81 4.74 2.87
N GLY A 217 20.49 3.68 3.32
CA GLY A 217 21.75 3.76 4.07
C GLY A 217 21.58 3.79 5.59
N ASN A 218 20.35 3.69 6.13
CA ASN A 218 20.14 3.59 7.57
C ASN A 218 19.84 2.15 7.98
N THR A 219 20.18 1.80 9.21
CA THR A 219 19.77 0.56 9.87
C THR A 219 18.69 0.86 10.88
N ASN A 220 17.65 0.03 10.96
CA ASN A 220 16.53 0.19 11.85
C ASN A 220 16.27 -1.12 12.61
N SER A 221 15.74 -1.02 13.84
CA SER A 221 15.18 -2.15 14.57
C SER A 221 13.88 -2.59 13.91
N VAL A 222 13.57 -3.90 13.95
CA VAL A 222 12.37 -4.46 13.32
C VAL A 222 11.53 -5.19 14.35
N TYR A 223 10.24 -4.88 14.35
CA TYR A 223 9.21 -5.59 15.10
C TYR A 223 8.19 -6.19 14.14
N TYR A 224 7.82 -7.45 14.38
CA TYR A 224 6.74 -8.11 13.67
C TYR A 224 5.52 -8.26 14.58
N LYS A 225 4.39 -7.64 14.19
CA LYS A 225 3.10 -7.95 14.80
C LYS A 225 2.53 -9.19 14.14
N TYR A 226 2.44 -10.26 14.92
CA TYR A 226 2.02 -11.57 14.43
C TYR A 226 0.55 -11.60 14.02
N ASN A 227 0.23 -12.44 13.04
CA ASN A 227 -1.13 -12.71 12.59
C ASN A 227 -1.49 -14.20 12.61
N TYR A 228 -0.52 -15.05 12.87
CA TYR A 228 -0.75 -16.49 12.95
C TYR A 228 0.12 -17.15 14.03
N THR A 229 -0.42 -18.22 14.63
CA THR A 229 0.34 -19.05 15.55
C THR A 229 0.20 -20.50 15.12
N PHE A 230 1.32 -21.08 14.67
CA PHE A 230 1.37 -22.53 14.42
C PHE A 230 1.33 -23.27 15.75
N LYS A 231 0.49 -24.32 15.81
CA LYS A 231 0.34 -25.18 17.00
C LYS A 231 0.46 -26.64 16.58
N LEU A 232 1.22 -27.38 17.35
CA LEU A 232 1.35 -28.83 17.16
C LEU A 232 1.15 -29.52 18.52
N HIS A 233 0.10 -30.32 18.62
CA HIS A 233 -0.20 -31.11 19.81
C HIS A 233 0.49 -32.48 19.77
N GLY A 234 0.75 -33.01 20.92
CA GLY A 234 1.51 -34.24 21.07
C GLY A 234 3.01 -34.03 20.95
N PHE A 235 3.73 -35.08 20.57
CA PHE A 235 5.19 -35.06 20.44
C PHE A 235 5.91 -34.57 21.71
N SER A 236 5.39 -34.96 22.88
CA SER A 236 5.89 -34.52 24.19
C SER A 236 7.37 -34.88 24.44
N THR A 237 7.87 -35.92 23.78
CA THR A 237 9.24 -36.42 23.86
C THR A 237 10.17 -35.79 22.81
N ALA A 238 9.66 -35.00 21.87
CA ALA A 238 10.49 -34.33 20.85
C ALA A 238 11.48 -33.37 21.53
N LYS A 239 12.71 -33.36 21.02
CA LYS A 239 13.78 -32.47 21.50
C LYS A 239 13.72 -31.13 20.78
N LYS A 240 13.36 -31.14 19.52
CA LYS A 240 13.31 -29.96 18.67
C LYS A 240 12.25 -30.07 17.58
N ILE A 241 11.44 -29.05 17.46
CA ILE A 241 10.49 -28.91 16.35
C ILE A 241 10.76 -27.60 15.63
N THR A 242 10.83 -27.66 14.30
CA THR A 242 11.00 -26.50 13.43
C THR A 242 9.94 -26.45 12.36
N LEU A 243 9.66 -25.25 11.85
CA LEU A 243 8.77 -25.00 10.74
C LEU A 243 9.59 -24.69 9.49
N VAL A 244 9.19 -25.30 8.37
CA VAL A 244 9.70 -25.00 7.04
C VAL A 244 8.54 -24.75 6.09
N GLY A 245 8.68 -23.85 5.14
CA GLY A 245 7.62 -23.58 4.19
C GLY A 245 8.05 -22.68 3.03
N SER A 246 7.11 -22.44 2.12
CA SER A 246 7.30 -21.55 0.97
C SER A 246 7.78 -20.15 1.38
N PHE A 247 7.33 -19.66 2.54
CA PHE A 247 7.66 -18.34 3.06
C PHE A 247 9.13 -18.17 3.44
N ASN A 248 9.82 -19.23 3.90
CA ASN A 248 11.25 -19.17 4.28
C ASN A 248 12.15 -20.00 3.36
N SER A 249 11.70 -20.27 2.11
CA SER A 249 12.42 -21.09 1.13
C SER A 249 12.83 -22.46 1.69
N TRP A 250 11.98 -23.06 2.52
CA TRP A 250 12.15 -24.37 3.13
C TRP A 250 13.42 -24.51 4.01
N LYS A 251 13.96 -23.40 4.51
CA LYS A 251 15.15 -23.38 5.37
C LYS A 251 14.85 -24.00 6.72
N ASN A 252 15.58 -25.06 7.03
CA ASN A 252 15.49 -25.72 8.34
C ASN A 252 16.24 -24.91 9.42
N ASN A 253 15.87 -25.14 10.70
CA ASN A 253 16.51 -24.57 11.88
C ASN A 253 16.37 -23.05 12.07
N GLU A 254 15.56 -22.37 11.28
CA GLU A 254 15.32 -20.93 11.39
C GLU A 254 14.12 -20.61 12.29
N LEU A 255 13.04 -21.34 12.13
CA LEU A 255 11.76 -21.16 12.82
C LEU A 255 11.56 -22.29 13.80
N ILE A 256 11.86 -22.03 15.07
CA ILE A 256 11.90 -23.05 16.13
C ILE A 256 10.67 -22.86 17.03
N PHE A 257 9.95 -23.95 17.29
CA PHE A 257 8.81 -23.97 18.19
C PHE A 257 9.25 -23.89 19.65
N GLU A 258 8.43 -23.23 20.45
CA GLU A 258 8.51 -23.26 21.91
C GLU A 258 7.50 -24.25 22.48
N LYS A 259 7.92 -25.04 23.45
CA LYS A 259 7.02 -25.96 24.14
C LYS A 259 6.20 -25.22 25.19
N LYS A 260 4.87 -25.28 25.08
CA LYS A 260 3.92 -24.67 26.03
C LYS A 260 2.92 -25.71 26.50
N GLY A 261 3.18 -26.24 27.69
CA GLY A 261 2.37 -27.34 28.25
C GLY A 261 2.47 -28.60 27.40
N ASP A 262 1.35 -29.06 26.86
CA ASP A 262 1.21 -30.24 25.99
C ASP A 262 1.34 -29.95 24.49
N ALA A 263 1.50 -28.66 24.14
CA ALA A 263 1.61 -28.21 22.76
C ALA A 263 2.95 -27.55 22.48
N TRP A 264 3.29 -27.50 21.21
CA TRP A 264 4.36 -26.68 20.65
C TRP A 264 3.77 -25.52 19.88
N GLU A 265 4.22 -24.32 20.15
CA GLU A 265 3.70 -23.09 19.53
C GLU A 265 4.81 -22.27 18.87
N LEU A 266 4.46 -21.65 17.74
CA LEU A 266 5.30 -20.68 17.05
C LEU A 266 4.44 -19.55 16.52
N PRO A 267 4.39 -18.40 17.21
CA PRO A 267 3.78 -17.20 16.67
C PRO A 267 4.61 -16.64 15.53
N LEU A 268 3.96 -16.24 14.44
CA LEU A 268 4.62 -15.78 13.22
C LEU A 268 3.80 -14.69 12.53
N TYR A 269 4.46 -13.71 11.95
CA TYR A 269 3.89 -12.90 10.90
C TYR A 269 4.04 -13.62 9.58
N LEU A 270 2.96 -13.72 8.82
CA LEU A 270 2.94 -14.18 7.44
C LEU A 270 2.24 -13.13 6.55
N SER A 271 2.81 -12.84 5.38
CA SER A 271 2.13 -12.04 4.37
C SER A 271 0.82 -12.70 3.94
N GLU A 272 -0.08 -11.91 3.38
CA GLU A 272 -1.27 -12.49 2.76
C GLU A 272 -0.88 -13.35 1.55
N GLY A 273 -1.62 -14.43 1.35
CA GLY A 273 -1.38 -15.39 0.29
C GLY A 273 -1.48 -16.84 0.75
N MET A 274 -1.17 -17.73 -0.18
CA MET A 274 -1.12 -19.16 0.07
C MET A 274 0.30 -19.59 0.46
N HIS A 275 0.43 -20.27 1.58
CA HIS A 275 1.69 -20.78 2.11
C HIS A 275 1.63 -22.30 2.25
N SER A 276 2.59 -22.99 1.69
CA SER A 276 2.79 -24.41 1.95
C SER A 276 3.85 -24.62 3.03
N TYR A 277 3.62 -25.59 3.94
CA TYR A 277 4.52 -25.78 5.08
C TYR A 277 4.54 -27.22 5.58
N ARG A 278 5.59 -27.55 6.36
CA ARG A 278 5.77 -28.82 7.09
C ARG A 278 6.42 -28.55 8.45
N PHE A 279 6.19 -29.47 9.37
CA PHE A 279 6.95 -29.54 10.61
C PHE A 279 8.15 -30.48 10.44
N ILE A 280 9.27 -30.12 11.03
CA ILE A 280 10.44 -30.99 11.17
C ILE A 280 10.59 -31.36 12.63
N ILE A 281 10.30 -32.58 12.99
CA ILE A 281 10.31 -33.11 14.37
C ILE A 281 11.53 -34.01 14.52
N ASP A 282 12.52 -33.58 15.29
CA ASP A 282 13.79 -34.30 15.48
C ASP A 282 14.41 -34.81 14.15
N GLY A 283 14.31 -33.97 13.09
CA GLY A 283 14.82 -34.27 11.75
C GLY A 283 13.83 -34.94 10.79
N ARG A 284 12.68 -35.42 11.28
CA ARG A 284 11.64 -36.04 10.44
C ARG A 284 10.62 -34.99 9.95
N SER A 285 10.45 -34.89 8.66
CA SER A 285 9.47 -34.00 8.02
C SER A 285 8.07 -34.63 7.99
N ILE A 286 7.07 -33.88 8.48
CA ILE A 286 5.66 -34.29 8.39
C ILE A 286 4.78 -33.09 7.99
N PRO A 287 3.67 -33.31 7.29
CA PRO A 287 2.63 -32.29 7.16
C PRO A 287 1.96 -32.07 8.52
N ASP A 288 1.28 -30.96 8.69
CA ASP A 288 0.51 -30.66 9.89
C ASP A 288 -0.65 -31.66 10.04
N PRO A 289 -0.69 -32.48 11.10
CA PRO A 289 -1.76 -33.47 11.28
C PRO A 289 -3.15 -32.84 11.43
N ALA A 290 -3.21 -31.63 12.00
CA ALA A 290 -4.47 -30.93 12.29
C ALA A 290 -5.04 -30.16 11.08
N ASN A 291 -4.20 -29.85 10.08
CA ASN A 291 -4.64 -29.11 8.91
C ASN A 291 -5.14 -30.11 7.81
N PRO A 292 -6.42 -30.06 7.41
CA PRO A 292 -6.95 -30.94 6.37
C PRO A 292 -6.44 -30.58 4.95
N ASP A 293 -6.09 -29.30 4.74
CA ASP A 293 -5.69 -28.80 3.42
C ASP A 293 -4.26 -29.22 3.12
N LYS A 294 -4.11 -30.08 2.13
CA LYS A 294 -2.84 -30.67 1.72
C LYS A 294 -2.57 -30.40 0.24
N TYR A 295 -1.30 -30.21 -0.05
CA TYR A 295 -0.78 -30.10 -1.41
C TYR A 295 0.35 -31.11 -1.60
N LYS A 296 0.32 -31.81 -2.73
CA LYS A 296 1.38 -32.72 -3.12
C LYS A 296 2.23 -32.04 -4.19
N ASP A 297 3.50 -31.83 -3.88
CA ASP A 297 4.43 -31.20 -4.83
C ASP A 297 4.86 -32.17 -5.96
N SER A 298 5.67 -31.63 -6.89
CA SER A 298 6.18 -32.44 -8.04
C SER A 298 6.98 -33.67 -7.62
N ASP A 299 7.63 -33.60 -6.45
CA ASP A 299 8.44 -34.71 -5.92
C ASP A 299 7.63 -35.70 -5.11
N GLY A 300 6.31 -35.51 -5.08
CA GLY A 300 5.36 -36.36 -4.38
C GLY A 300 5.30 -36.16 -2.87
N LEU A 301 5.96 -35.14 -2.36
CA LEU A 301 5.95 -34.81 -0.93
C LEU A 301 4.67 -34.05 -0.55
N LEU A 302 4.03 -34.48 0.54
CA LEU A 302 2.81 -33.88 1.04
C LEU A 302 3.13 -32.71 1.97
N SER A 303 2.62 -31.53 1.67
CA SER A 303 2.71 -30.31 2.49
C SER A 303 1.31 -29.87 2.94
N SER A 304 1.22 -29.24 4.09
CA SER A 304 0.00 -28.54 4.51
C SER A 304 -0.07 -27.18 3.84
N VAL A 305 -1.29 -26.68 3.60
CA VAL A 305 -1.55 -25.39 2.98
C VAL A 305 -2.26 -24.48 3.98
N LEU A 306 -1.77 -23.25 4.11
CA LEU A 306 -2.34 -22.18 4.91
C LEU A 306 -2.60 -20.98 4.02
N ASN A 307 -3.83 -20.47 4.03
CA ASN A 307 -4.18 -19.24 3.35
C ASN A 307 -4.31 -18.11 4.40
N ILE A 308 -3.62 -17.01 4.16
CA ILE A 308 -3.73 -15.77 4.95
C ILE A 308 -4.40 -14.71 4.08
N GLY A 309 -5.50 -14.13 4.58
CA GLY A 309 -6.27 -13.14 3.85
C GLY A 309 -7.65 -12.92 4.45
N GLU A 310 -8.56 -12.40 3.65
CA GLU A 310 -9.95 -12.18 4.03
C GLU A 310 -10.85 -13.31 3.51
N THR A 311 -11.82 -13.72 4.33
CA THR A 311 -12.83 -14.70 3.90
C THR A 311 -13.86 -14.05 2.99
N VAL A 312 -13.85 -14.43 1.73
CA VAL A 312 -14.82 -14.01 0.71
C VAL A 312 -15.82 -15.12 0.46
N TYR A 313 -17.10 -14.82 0.51
CA TYR A 313 -18.17 -15.77 0.20
C TYR A 313 -18.63 -15.57 -1.24
N PHE A 314 -18.31 -16.53 -2.11
CA PHE A 314 -18.91 -16.60 -3.43
C PHE A 314 -20.28 -17.28 -3.31
N LYS A 315 -21.33 -16.58 -3.77
CA LYS A 315 -22.72 -17.03 -3.71
C LYS A 315 -23.36 -16.97 -5.08
N LEU A 316 -24.03 -18.02 -5.48
CA LEU A 316 -24.82 -18.10 -6.70
C LEU A 316 -26.25 -18.49 -6.32
N ASN A 317 -27.18 -17.53 -6.37
CA ASN A 317 -28.57 -17.79 -6.08
C ASN A 317 -29.26 -18.46 -7.28
N GLY A 318 -30.25 -19.29 -6.99
CA GLY A 318 -30.90 -20.12 -7.99
C GLY A 318 -30.08 -21.36 -8.36
N TYR A 319 -30.27 -21.85 -9.55
CA TYR A 319 -29.60 -23.08 -10.05
C TYR A 319 -29.72 -24.28 -9.12
N THR A 320 -30.82 -24.36 -8.34
CA THR A 320 -31.01 -25.39 -7.31
C THR A 320 -31.13 -26.81 -7.89
N ASN A 321 -31.39 -26.93 -9.20
CA ASN A 321 -31.43 -28.23 -9.91
C ASN A 321 -30.08 -28.66 -10.49
N ALA A 322 -29.07 -27.77 -10.43
CA ALA A 322 -27.73 -28.13 -10.92
C ALA A 322 -27.12 -29.27 -10.10
N LYS A 323 -26.36 -30.16 -10.78
CA LYS A 323 -25.66 -31.27 -10.14
C LYS A 323 -24.34 -30.82 -9.53
N ASN A 324 -23.62 -29.99 -10.26
CA ASN A 324 -22.30 -29.50 -9.85
C ASN A 324 -22.16 -28.02 -10.13
N VAL A 325 -21.72 -27.27 -9.15
CA VAL A 325 -21.37 -25.86 -9.32
C VAL A 325 -19.98 -25.61 -8.78
N TYR A 326 -19.16 -24.92 -9.57
CA TYR A 326 -17.81 -24.52 -9.21
C TYR A 326 -17.65 -23.02 -9.36
N VAL A 327 -16.65 -22.46 -8.69
CA VAL A 327 -16.16 -21.11 -8.96
C VAL A 327 -14.72 -21.19 -9.45
N ALA A 328 -14.41 -20.40 -10.47
CA ALA A 328 -13.05 -20.23 -10.97
C ALA A 328 -12.78 -18.74 -11.27
N GLY A 329 -11.54 -18.35 -11.16
CA GLY A 329 -11.15 -16.96 -11.36
C GLY A 329 -9.64 -16.78 -11.39
N SER A 330 -9.19 -15.52 -11.42
CA SER A 330 -7.78 -15.18 -11.38
C SER A 330 -7.06 -15.73 -10.13
N PHE A 331 -7.80 -15.96 -9.04
CA PHE A 331 -7.28 -16.52 -7.78
C PHE A 331 -6.90 -18.01 -7.86
N ASN A 332 -7.34 -18.75 -8.86
CA ASN A 332 -6.99 -20.17 -9.06
C ASN A 332 -6.56 -20.44 -10.51
N SER A 333 -6.06 -19.43 -11.23
CA SER A 333 -5.64 -19.54 -12.63
C SER A 333 -6.72 -20.12 -13.56
N TRP A 334 -7.99 -19.87 -13.24
CA TRP A 334 -9.16 -20.33 -13.99
C TRP A 334 -9.29 -21.87 -14.08
N GLU A 335 -8.69 -22.62 -13.14
CA GLU A 335 -8.80 -24.07 -13.11
C GLU A 335 -10.24 -24.52 -12.84
N GLN A 336 -10.85 -25.13 -13.84
CA GLN A 336 -12.21 -25.69 -13.75
C GLN A 336 -12.25 -26.90 -12.79
N GLY A 337 -13.32 -27.02 -12.01
CA GLY A 337 -13.57 -28.19 -11.16
C GLY A 337 -12.77 -28.23 -9.85
N LYS A 338 -11.87 -27.28 -9.63
CA LYS A 338 -11.00 -27.23 -8.44
C LYS A 338 -11.72 -26.77 -7.18
N ILE A 339 -12.59 -25.77 -7.30
CA ILE A 339 -13.30 -25.16 -6.17
C ILE A 339 -14.79 -25.45 -6.32
N SER A 340 -15.22 -26.53 -5.67
CA SER A 340 -16.63 -26.93 -5.65
C SER A 340 -17.42 -26.08 -4.66
N MET A 341 -18.60 -25.63 -5.08
CA MET A 341 -19.52 -24.91 -4.22
C MET A 341 -20.46 -25.88 -3.48
N LYS A 342 -20.84 -25.50 -2.26
CA LYS A 342 -21.81 -26.26 -1.45
C LYS A 342 -23.22 -25.74 -1.73
N LYS A 343 -24.13 -26.68 -1.91
CA LYS A 343 -25.55 -26.37 -2.10
C LYS A 343 -26.14 -25.75 -0.81
N THR A 344 -26.91 -24.70 -0.98
CA THR A 344 -27.68 -24.03 0.08
C THR A 344 -29.17 -24.15 -0.20
N THR A 345 -30.02 -23.55 0.63
CA THR A 345 -31.47 -23.59 0.45
C THR A 345 -31.93 -22.94 -0.86
N ASP A 346 -31.23 -21.86 -1.26
CA ASP A 346 -31.61 -20.94 -2.35
C ASP A 346 -30.54 -20.84 -3.46
N GLY A 347 -29.52 -21.72 -3.40
CA GLY A 347 -28.47 -21.69 -4.42
C GLY A 347 -27.22 -22.46 -3.99
N TRP A 348 -26.07 -21.80 -4.15
CA TRP A 348 -24.73 -22.36 -3.93
C TRP A 348 -23.81 -21.35 -3.26
N SER A 349 -22.92 -21.81 -2.39
CA SER A 349 -21.95 -20.94 -1.73
C SER A 349 -20.63 -21.65 -1.44
N VAL A 350 -19.52 -20.89 -1.49
CA VAL A 350 -18.20 -21.34 -1.02
C VAL A 350 -17.45 -20.18 -0.40
N PRO A 351 -16.88 -20.32 0.81
CA PRO A 351 -15.94 -19.37 1.36
C PRO A 351 -14.54 -19.62 0.79
N LEU A 352 -13.85 -18.57 0.38
CA LEU A 352 -12.43 -18.58 0.02
C LEU A 352 -11.69 -17.56 0.83
N ILE A 353 -10.48 -17.87 1.29
CA ILE A 353 -9.58 -16.91 1.92
C ILE A 353 -8.69 -16.34 0.82
N LEU A 354 -8.87 -15.04 0.53
CA LEU A 354 -8.13 -14.34 -0.52
C LEU A 354 -7.32 -13.18 0.07
N PRO A 355 -6.09 -12.97 -0.43
CA PRO A 355 -5.32 -11.75 -0.16
C PRO A 355 -6.07 -10.48 -0.61
N ALA A 356 -5.65 -9.33 -0.10
CA ALA A 356 -6.06 -8.05 -0.64
C ALA A 356 -5.72 -7.98 -2.14
N GLY A 357 -6.65 -7.51 -2.96
CA GLY A 357 -6.45 -7.46 -4.41
C GLY A 357 -7.75 -7.40 -5.20
N ASN A 358 -7.59 -7.43 -6.51
CA ASN A 358 -8.66 -7.35 -7.50
C ASN A 358 -8.74 -8.70 -8.23
N TYR A 359 -9.93 -9.28 -8.28
CA TYR A 359 -10.12 -10.64 -8.81
C TYR A 359 -11.27 -10.70 -9.81
N ASP A 360 -11.01 -11.36 -10.92
CA ASP A 360 -12.03 -11.77 -11.88
C ASP A 360 -12.49 -13.19 -11.58
N TYR A 361 -13.78 -13.45 -11.77
CA TYR A 361 -14.33 -14.78 -11.55
C TYR A 361 -15.54 -15.10 -12.42
N LYS A 362 -15.85 -16.39 -12.51
CA LYS A 362 -17.10 -16.93 -13.07
C LYS A 362 -17.55 -18.14 -12.26
N PHE A 363 -18.83 -18.42 -12.36
CA PHE A 363 -19.37 -19.71 -11.93
C PHE A 363 -19.37 -20.69 -13.09
N ILE A 364 -19.30 -21.98 -12.77
CA ILE A 364 -19.40 -23.08 -13.73
C ILE A 364 -20.51 -23.98 -13.25
N VAL A 365 -21.64 -23.96 -13.95
CA VAL A 365 -22.86 -24.69 -13.62
C VAL A 365 -23.02 -25.83 -14.58
N ASP A 366 -22.89 -27.07 -14.09
CA ASP A 366 -22.96 -28.30 -14.91
C ASP A 366 -22.08 -28.26 -16.20
N GLY A 367 -20.94 -27.56 -16.11
CA GLY A 367 -19.97 -27.38 -17.19
C GLY A 367 -20.08 -26.07 -17.97
N GLU A 368 -21.15 -25.30 -17.80
CA GLU A 368 -21.33 -24.02 -18.47
C GLU A 368 -20.77 -22.84 -17.64
N TRP A 369 -19.97 -22.00 -18.29
CA TRP A 369 -19.38 -20.80 -17.68
C TRP A 369 -20.36 -19.63 -17.72
N ILE A 370 -20.70 -19.09 -16.56
CA ILE A 370 -21.59 -17.94 -16.43
C ILE A 370 -20.94 -16.84 -15.57
N THR A 371 -21.20 -15.60 -15.90
CA THR A 371 -20.94 -14.48 -14.98
C THR A 371 -21.90 -14.54 -13.81
N ASP A 372 -21.56 -13.88 -12.71
CA ASP A 372 -22.44 -13.73 -11.57
C ASP A 372 -23.61 -12.81 -11.93
N PRO A 373 -24.86 -13.34 -11.97
CA PRO A 373 -26.02 -12.52 -12.35
C PRO A 373 -26.36 -11.43 -11.33
N GLN A 374 -25.82 -11.51 -10.12
CA GLN A 374 -26.10 -10.55 -9.05
C GLN A 374 -25.02 -9.50 -8.90
N ASN A 375 -23.89 -9.67 -9.58
CA ASN A 375 -22.79 -8.72 -9.53
C ASN A 375 -22.83 -7.78 -10.75
N PRO A 376 -23.20 -6.48 -10.57
CA PRO A 376 -23.24 -5.53 -11.67
C PRO A 376 -21.85 -5.06 -12.12
N VAL A 377 -20.81 -5.40 -11.36
CA VAL A 377 -19.43 -5.00 -11.64
C VAL A 377 -18.73 -6.10 -12.40
N SER A 378 -18.04 -5.74 -13.46
CA SER A 378 -17.34 -6.71 -14.30
C SER A 378 -16.05 -6.15 -14.89
N ASP A 379 -15.16 -7.04 -15.33
CA ASP A 379 -14.01 -6.71 -16.18
C ASP A 379 -14.06 -7.48 -17.49
N VAL A 380 -13.37 -7.00 -18.47
CA VAL A 380 -13.24 -7.65 -19.78
C VAL A 380 -11.79 -8.05 -20.00
N GLU A 381 -11.51 -9.33 -19.88
CA GLU A 381 -10.21 -9.90 -20.19
C GLU A 381 -10.30 -10.76 -21.45
N SER A 382 -9.35 -10.58 -22.38
CA SER A 382 -9.28 -11.36 -23.61
C SER A 382 -10.62 -11.45 -24.39
N LYS A 383 -11.40 -10.36 -24.42
CA LYS A 383 -12.74 -10.23 -25.00
C LYS A 383 -13.83 -11.04 -24.27
N GLN A 384 -13.55 -11.56 -23.12
CA GLN A 384 -14.53 -12.26 -22.28
C GLN A 384 -14.94 -11.38 -21.10
N LEU A 385 -16.25 -11.30 -20.85
CA LEU A 385 -16.79 -10.61 -19.69
C LEU A 385 -16.66 -11.54 -18.49
N ASN A 386 -16.03 -11.03 -17.41
CA ASN A 386 -15.91 -11.70 -16.13
C ASN A 386 -16.62 -10.89 -15.05
N SER A 387 -17.16 -11.53 -14.04
CA SER A 387 -17.56 -10.85 -12.82
C SER A 387 -16.31 -10.41 -12.05
N PHE A 388 -16.39 -9.30 -11.34
CA PHE A 388 -15.25 -8.70 -10.67
C PHE A 388 -15.52 -8.50 -9.19
N ILE A 389 -14.51 -8.73 -8.34
CA ILE A 389 -14.56 -8.45 -6.91
C ILE A 389 -13.21 -7.90 -6.41
N ALA A 390 -13.28 -6.86 -5.58
CA ALA A 390 -12.11 -6.37 -4.84
C ALA A 390 -12.15 -6.88 -3.40
N VAL A 391 -11.04 -7.44 -2.95
CA VAL A 391 -10.83 -7.87 -1.56
C VAL A 391 -10.03 -6.77 -0.85
N LYS A 392 -10.52 -6.32 0.31
CA LYS A 392 -9.98 -5.16 1.04
C LYS A 392 -9.76 -3.93 0.14
N PRO A 393 -10.80 -3.47 -0.55
CA PRO A 393 -10.66 -2.29 -1.41
C PRO A 393 -10.24 -1.09 -0.55
N ASN A 394 -9.32 -0.29 -1.08
CA ASN A 394 -8.85 0.92 -0.41
C ASN A 394 -9.31 2.20 -1.11
N HIS A 395 -9.99 2.08 -2.25
CA HIS A 395 -10.60 3.21 -2.93
C HIS A 395 -11.90 2.81 -3.66
N THR A 396 -12.87 3.73 -3.64
CA THR A 396 -14.12 3.60 -4.42
C THR A 396 -14.23 4.76 -5.39
N PHE A 397 -14.28 4.44 -6.67
CA PHE A 397 -14.55 5.40 -7.73
C PHE A 397 -16.06 5.58 -7.88
N ASN A 398 -16.48 6.84 -7.95
CA ASN A 398 -17.89 7.20 -8.11
C ASN A 398 -18.04 8.19 -9.25
N LEU A 399 -18.94 7.91 -10.18
CA LEU A 399 -19.37 8.85 -11.22
C LEU A 399 -20.83 9.21 -11.01
N ILE A 400 -21.08 10.43 -10.57
CA ILE A 400 -22.42 10.98 -10.34
C ILE A 400 -22.97 11.56 -11.64
N GLY A 401 -24.27 11.43 -11.82
CA GLY A 401 -24.93 11.77 -13.07
C GLY A 401 -24.81 10.63 -14.08
N TYR A 402 -24.90 10.93 -15.35
CA TYR A 402 -24.84 9.96 -16.44
C TYR A 402 -25.83 8.78 -16.27
N SER A 403 -27.00 9.03 -15.66
CA SER A 403 -28.02 8.00 -15.43
C SER A 403 -28.56 7.36 -16.71
N SER A 404 -28.49 8.09 -17.84
CA SER A 404 -28.87 7.60 -19.16
C SER A 404 -27.78 6.83 -19.90
N ALA A 405 -26.56 6.79 -19.36
CA ALA A 405 -25.47 6.04 -19.97
C ALA A 405 -25.77 4.52 -19.96
N LYS A 406 -25.41 3.85 -21.04
CA LYS A 406 -25.51 2.39 -21.16
C LYS A 406 -24.35 1.68 -20.48
N THR A 407 -23.17 2.29 -20.53
CA THR A 407 -21.93 1.73 -20.00
C THR A 407 -21.05 2.83 -19.42
N VAL A 408 -20.46 2.55 -18.26
CA VAL A 408 -19.40 3.35 -17.69
C VAL A 408 -18.23 2.40 -17.34
N ILE A 409 -17.05 2.72 -17.86
CA ILE A 409 -15.82 1.96 -17.69
C ILE A 409 -14.80 2.84 -16.99
N LEU A 410 -14.07 2.26 -16.06
CA LEU A 410 -12.91 2.88 -15.43
C LEU A 410 -11.63 2.35 -16.07
N SER A 411 -10.78 3.25 -16.52
CA SER A 411 -9.49 2.93 -17.12
C SER A 411 -8.40 3.84 -16.54
N GLY A 412 -7.23 3.28 -16.30
CA GLY A 412 -6.15 4.04 -15.67
C GLY A 412 -4.81 3.32 -15.68
N SER A 413 -3.84 3.92 -14.99
CA SER A 413 -2.49 3.35 -14.84
C SER A 413 -2.48 1.97 -14.19
N PHE A 414 -3.47 1.68 -13.35
CA PHE A 414 -3.62 0.42 -12.62
C PHE A 414 -4.11 -0.75 -13.49
N ASN A 415 -4.65 -0.51 -14.68
CA ASN A 415 -5.08 -1.54 -15.62
C ASN A 415 -4.52 -1.33 -17.05
N ASN A 416 -3.37 -0.62 -17.15
CA ASN A 416 -2.70 -0.34 -18.40
C ASN A 416 -3.60 0.36 -19.46
N TRP A 417 -4.52 1.21 -19.01
CA TRP A 417 -5.42 1.99 -19.86
C TRP A 417 -6.30 1.13 -20.79
N LYS A 418 -6.74 -0.04 -20.31
CA LYS A 418 -7.66 -0.91 -21.06
C LYS A 418 -8.96 -0.16 -21.38
N GLN A 419 -9.33 -0.06 -22.67
CA GLN A 419 -10.60 0.57 -23.09
C GLN A 419 -11.84 -0.23 -22.62
N ASN A 420 -11.70 -1.56 -22.53
CA ASN A 420 -12.73 -2.46 -22.03
C ASN A 420 -12.42 -2.91 -20.60
N GLY A 421 -11.85 -2.01 -19.76
CA GLY A 421 -11.47 -2.34 -18.41
C GLY A 421 -12.68 -2.51 -17.46
N TYR A 422 -12.51 -2.09 -16.23
CA TYR A 422 -13.52 -2.27 -15.19
C TYR A 422 -14.84 -1.56 -15.53
N ARG A 423 -15.91 -2.33 -15.67
CA ARG A 423 -17.29 -1.81 -15.84
C ARG A 423 -17.88 -1.52 -14.47
N LEU A 424 -18.37 -0.31 -14.29
CA LEU A 424 -18.98 0.14 -13.05
C LEU A 424 -20.40 -0.41 -12.90
N GLY A 425 -20.78 -0.69 -11.66
CA GLY A 425 -22.17 -0.95 -11.32
C GLY A 425 -22.95 0.35 -11.17
N ASN A 426 -24.22 0.34 -11.64
CA ASN A 426 -25.15 1.45 -11.49
C ASN A 426 -26.17 1.11 -10.40
N ASN A 427 -26.30 1.97 -9.40
CA ASN A 427 -27.31 1.83 -8.33
C ASN A 427 -28.55 2.75 -8.54
N GLY A 428 -28.69 3.33 -9.72
CA GLY A 428 -29.76 4.27 -10.06
C GLY A 428 -29.40 5.75 -9.89
N SER A 429 -28.52 6.08 -8.94
CA SER A 429 -28.09 7.45 -8.67
C SER A 429 -26.66 7.75 -9.13
N GLN A 430 -25.81 6.74 -9.12
CA GLN A 430 -24.41 6.85 -9.49
C GLN A 430 -23.86 5.52 -10.01
N TRP A 431 -22.79 5.63 -10.75
CA TRP A 431 -21.95 4.51 -11.16
C TRP A 431 -20.80 4.37 -10.18
N SER A 432 -20.50 3.15 -9.73
CA SER A 432 -19.43 2.93 -8.75
C SER A 432 -18.69 1.61 -8.96
N ILE A 433 -17.41 1.62 -8.54
CA ILE A 433 -16.57 0.43 -8.39
C ILE A 433 -15.56 0.65 -7.28
N SER A 434 -15.38 -0.36 -6.45
CA SER A 434 -14.32 -0.37 -5.44
C SER A 434 -13.14 -1.20 -5.94
N LEU A 435 -11.92 -0.69 -5.77
CA LEU A 435 -10.68 -1.36 -6.14
C LEU A 435 -9.71 -1.42 -4.96
N HIS A 436 -8.88 -2.44 -4.96
CA HIS A 436 -7.64 -2.47 -4.21
C HIS A 436 -6.53 -1.94 -5.12
N LEU A 437 -5.96 -0.79 -4.77
CA LEU A 437 -4.93 -0.11 -5.55
C LEU A 437 -3.60 -0.08 -4.82
N GLU A 438 -2.52 -0.21 -5.57
CA GLU A 438 -1.18 -0.02 -5.02
C GLU A 438 -1.00 1.40 -4.49
N PRO A 439 -0.30 1.57 -3.35
CA PRO A 439 0.02 2.89 -2.83
C PRO A 439 0.81 3.73 -3.83
N GLY A 440 0.45 5.00 -3.92
CA GLY A 440 1.13 5.93 -4.79
C GLY A 440 0.18 6.75 -5.65
N LYS A 441 0.72 7.29 -6.74
CA LYS A 441 -0.03 8.09 -7.71
C LYS A 441 -0.70 7.20 -8.75
N CYS A 442 -2.01 7.31 -8.86
CA CYS A 442 -2.81 6.68 -9.91
C CYS A 442 -3.37 7.72 -10.87
N LEU A 443 -3.32 7.42 -12.15
CA LEU A 443 -3.93 8.21 -13.20
C LEU A 443 -5.12 7.46 -13.76
N TYR A 444 -6.24 8.14 -14.00
CA TYR A 444 -7.44 7.47 -14.51
C TYR A 444 -8.37 8.38 -15.29
N LYS A 445 -9.31 7.76 -16.01
CA LYS A 445 -10.45 8.37 -16.67
C LYS A 445 -11.64 7.45 -16.63
N PHE A 446 -12.82 8.02 -16.80
CA PHE A 446 -14.01 7.24 -17.14
C PHE A 446 -14.20 7.20 -18.67
N ILE A 447 -14.81 6.11 -19.13
CA ILE A 447 -15.28 5.97 -20.52
C ILE A 447 -16.79 5.77 -20.42
N VAL A 448 -17.54 6.80 -20.85
CA VAL A 448 -19.00 6.81 -20.80
C VAL A 448 -19.51 6.65 -22.23
N ASP A 449 -20.18 5.55 -22.53
CA ASP A 449 -20.66 5.22 -23.86
C ASP A 449 -19.59 5.53 -24.94
N ASP A 450 -18.41 4.92 -24.76
CA ASP A 450 -17.20 5.02 -25.61
C ASP A 450 -16.49 6.39 -25.62
N LYS A 451 -16.94 7.35 -24.80
CA LYS A 451 -16.31 8.68 -24.70
C LYS A 451 -15.45 8.79 -23.44
N TRP A 452 -14.17 9.09 -23.63
CA TRP A 452 -13.24 9.37 -22.55
C TRP A 452 -13.52 10.70 -21.89
N ILE A 453 -13.75 10.70 -20.57
CA ILE A 453 -13.96 11.90 -19.78
C ILE A 453 -13.03 11.91 -18.56
N LEU A 454 -12.66 13.09 -18.11
CA LEU A 454 -12.10 13.29 -16.79
C LEU A 454 -13.17 13.02 -15.74
N ASP A 455 -12.76 12.66 -14.54
CA ASP A 455 -13.66 12.57 -13.40
C ASP A 455 -14.16 13.97 -13.01
N PRO A 456 -15.46 14.27 -13.16
CA PRO A 456 -15.99 15.58 -12.78
C PRO A 456 -15.92 15.86 -11.27
N GLY A 457 -15.85 14.82 -10.46
CA GLY A 457 -15.71 14.90 -9.00
C GLY A 457 -14.28 15.16 -8.54
N ASN A 458 -13.28 14.91 -9.39
CA ASN A 458 -11.87 15.08 -9.07
C ASN A 458 -11.28 16.32 -9.74
N LYS A 459 -10.80 17.24 -8.90
CA LYS A 459 -10.20 18.50 -9.36
C LYS A 459 -8.73 18.40 -9.73
N GLN A 460 -8.08 17.29 -9.40
CA GLN A 460 -6.68 17.07 -9.75
C GLN A 460 -6.59 16.30 -11.07
N TRP A 461 -5.90 16.89 -12.03
CA TRP A 461 -5.61 16.24 -13.28
C TRP A 461 -4.25 16.66 -13.81
N GLU A 462 -3.67 15.87 -14.68
CA GLU A 462 -2.44 16.21 -15.40
C GLU A 462 -2.60 16.04 -16.90
N GLN A 463 -1.83 16.80 -17.64
CA GLN A 463 -1.82 16.68 -19.11
C GLN A 463 -1.11 15.38 -19.51
N ASN A 464 -1.67 14.69 -20.49
CA ASN A 464 -1.06 13.50 -21.08
C ASN A 464 -0.40 13.81 -22.44
N GLN A 465 0.31 12.83 -22.99
CA GLN A 465 1.00 12.94 -24.28
C GLN A 465 0.07 13.21 -25.49
N PHE A 466 -1.25 13.03 -25.32
CA PHE A 466 -2.24 13.25 -26.37
C PHE A 466 -2.88 14.63 -26.30
N GLY A 467 -2.37 15.54 -25.46
CA GLY A 467 -2.94 16.87 -25.27
C GLY A 467 -4.25 16.91 -24.49
N THR A 468 -4.69 15.75 -23.96
CA THR A 468 -5.84 15.63 -23.06
C THR A 468 -5.37 15.46 -21.60
N GLY A 469 -6.29 15.50 -20.63
CA GLY A 469 -5.95 15.30 -19.23
C GLY A 469 -6.17 13.86 -18.77
N ASN A 470 -5.58 13.51 -17.62
CA ASN A 470 -5.92 12.35 -16.82
C ASN A 470 -6.25 12.83 -15.40
N SER A 471 -7.28 12.30 -14.77
CA SER A 471 -7.56 12.54 -13.35
C SER A 471 -6.48 11.92 -12.48
N VAL A 472 -6.11 12.57 -11.38
CA VAL A 472 -5.03 12.13 -10.48
C VAL A 472 -5.60 11.72 -9.14
N LEU A 473 -5.21 10.55 -8.68
CA LEU A 473 -5.57 10.00 -7.37
C LEU A 473 -4.31 9.57 -6.64
N TRP A 474 -4.27 9.86 -5.34
CA TRP A 474 -3.22 9.41 -4.44
C TRP A 474 -3.76 8.35 -3.49
N ILE A 475 -3.14 7.19 -3.49
CA ILE A 475 -3.49 6.09 -2.59
C ILE A 475 -2.53 6.10 -1.41
N ASP A 476 -3.11 6.11 -0.22
CA ASP A 476 -2.41 5.93 1.04
C ASP A 476 -2.06 4.45 1.28
N ARG A 477 -1.06 4.21 2.08
CA ARG A 477 -0.72 2.87 2.59
C ARG A 477 -1.54 2.53 3.81
#